data_00831ce2224b676b160641decb65845d
#
_entry.id   00831ce2224b676b160641decb65845d
#
_cell.length_a   1.000
_cell.length_b   1.000
_cell.length_c   1.000
_cell.angle_alpha   90.00
_cell.angle_beta   90.00
_cell.angle_gamma   90.00
#
_symmetry.space_group_name_H-M   'P 1'
#
loop_
_entity.id
_entity.type
_entity.pdbx_description
1 polymer ?
#
loop_
_entity_poly.entity_id
_entity_poly.type
_entity_poly.pdbx_seq_one_letter_code
_entity_poly.pdbx_strand_id
1 'polypeptide(L)'
;VTEDEELIKIVVIGAGGRMGKTILSCIDDVEGVSIAGGSEYAGHPAIGKDVGETAGIGTKGIAIVESIEGAIADCDVIIDFTTPESTINTLDAAVKHGKSLVIGTTGFSAEQKKSISHAAESIRCVFAPNMSIGVNVLFKVAGDVAKILGDAYDVEIVEAHHKFKKDAPSGTAVRLSEIIADSLER
;
A
#
# COMPACT_ATOMS: atom_id res chain seq x y z
N VAL A 1 36.28 -4.82 -7.71
CA VAL A 1 35.42 -5.94 -7.37
C VAL A 1 34.17 -5.29 -6.81
N THR A 2 33.17 -5.09 -7.63
CA THR A 2 31.83 -4.70 -7.22
C THR A 2 31.21 -5.94 -6.60
N GLU A 3 30.94 -5.91 -5.28
CA GLU A 3 30.03 -6.84 -4.64
C GLU A 3 28.70 -6.74 -5.41
N ASP A 4 28.16 -7.87 -5.87
CA ASP A 4 26.81 -7.95 -6.41
C ASP A 4 25.85 -7.58 -5.26
N GLU A 5 25.43 -6.33 -5.20
CA GLU A 5 24.38 -5.93 -4.26
C GLU A 5 23.12 -6.71 -4.65
N GLU A 6 22.69 -7.59 -3.76
CA GLU A 6 21.50 -8.40 -3.96
C GLU A 6 20.28 -7.47 -3.98
N LEU A 7 19.63 -7.33 -5.16
CA LEU A 7 18.48 -6.46 -5.34
C LEU A 7 17.28 -6.98 -4.54
N ILE A 8 16.58 -6.08 -3.86
CA ILE A 8 15.31 -6.42 -3.20
C ILE A 8 14.26 -6.69 -4.26
N LYS A 9 13.72 -7.89 -4.29
CA LYS A 9 12.74 -8.39 -5.25
C LYS A 9 11.33 -8.02 -4.84
N ILE A 10 10.62 -7.24 -5.64
CA ILE A 10 9.30 -6.70 -5.33
C ILE A 10 8.24 -7.30 -6.24
N VAL A 11 7.13 -7.74 -5.65
CA VAL A 11 5.90 -8.14 -6.35
C VAL A 11 4.81 -7.11 -6.10
N VAL A 12 4.07 -6.76 -7.16
CA VAL A 12 2.94 -5.83 -7.10
C VAL A 12 1.63 -6.56 -7.31
N ILE A 13 0.73 -6.47 -6.32
CA ILE A 13 -0.64 -6.98 -6.42
C ILE A 13 -1.53 -5.91 -7.05
N GLY A 14 -2.38 -6.28 -8.01
CA GLY A 14 -3.15 -5.33 -8.81
C GLY A 14 -2.29 -4.61 -9.86
N ALA A 15 -1.33 -5.33 -10.45
CA ALA A 15 -0.31 -4.81 -11.37
C ALA A 15 -0.88 -4.14 -12.63
N GLY A 16 -2.08 -4.54 -13.09
CA GLY A 16 -2.78 -3.93 -14.23
C GLY A 16 -3.60 -2.69 -13.87
N GLY A 17 -3.79 -2.42 -12.57
CA GLY A 17 -4.51 -1.26 -12.06
C GLY A 17 -3.71 0.05 -12.18
N ARG A 18 -4.38 1.19 -11.94
CA ARG A 18 -3.73 2.50 -12.00
C ARG A 18 -2.54 2.61 -11.03
N MET A 19 -2.76 2.23 -9.77
CA MET A 19 -1.72 2.32 -8.75
C MET A 19 -0.63 1.29 -8.98
N GLY A 20 -0.99 0.06 -9.36
CA GLY A 20 -0.02 -1.00 -9.69
C GLY A 20 0.96 -0.58 -10.78
N LYS A 21 0.47 0.00 -11.87
CA LYS A 21 1.33 0.53 -12.96
C LYS A 21 2.27 1.64 -12.48
N THR A 22 1.77 2.55 -11.64
CA THR A 22 2.61 3.61 -11.08
C THR A 22 3.69 3.04 -10.18
N ILE A 23 3.37 2.07 -9.33
CA ILE A 23 4.34 1.40 -8.45
C ILE A 23 5.39 0.66 -9.28
N LEU A 24 4.99 -0.09 -10.30
CA LEU A 24 5.93 -0.77 -11.22
C LEU A 24 6.89 0.22 -11.89
N SER A 25 6.39 1.38 -12.34
CA SER A 25 7.25 2.44 -12.88
C SER A 25 8.21 3.00 -11.83
N CYS A 26 7.76 3.23 -10.61
CA CYS A 26 8.63 3.71 -9.53
C CYS A 26 9.71 2.68 -9.16
N ILE A 27 9.40 1.38 -9.15
CA ILE A 27 10.38 0.33 -8.87
C ILE A 27 11.47 0.33 -9.96
N ASP A 28 11.11 0.55 -11.20
CA ASP A 28 12.06 0.57 -12.33
C ASP A 28 13.04 1.76 -12.26
N ASP A 29 12.62 2.87 -11.65
CA ASP A 29 13.41 4.09 -11.49
C ASP A 29 14.31 4.11 -10.24
N VAL A 30 14.19 3.12 -9.34
CA VAL A 30 14.88 3.11 -8.04
C VAL A 30 16.00 2.05 -8.04
N GLU A 31 17.22 2.46 -7.65
CA GLU A 31 18.34 1.56 -7.45
C GLU A 31 18.16 0.65 -6.24
N GLY A 32 18.75 -0.56 -6.27
CA GLY A 32 18.70 -1.52 -5.17
C GLY A 32 17.42 -2.35 -5.10
N VAL A 33 16.45 -2.15 -6.00
CA VAL A 33 15.20 -2.92 -6.08
C VAL A 33 14.97 -3.46 -7.49
N SER A 34 14.15 -4.50 -7.61
CA SER A 34 13.77 -5.07 -8.91
C SER A 34 12.33 -5.57 -8.90
N ILE A 35 11.68 -5.54 -10.06
CA ILE A 35 10.37 -6.14 -10.26
C ILE A 35 10.55 -7.66 -10.35
N ALA A 36 9.97 -8.42 -9.43
CA ALA A 36 9.99 -9.88 -9.42
C ALA A 36 8.69 -10.50 -9.94
N GLY A 37 7.59 -9.75 -9.94
CA GLY A 37 6.31 -10.25 -10.40
C GLY A 37 5.18 -9.24 -10.30
N GLY A 38 4.02 -9.63 -10.83
CA GLY A 38 2.77 -8.92 -10.69
C GLY A 38 1.60 -9.87 -10.75
N SER A 39 0.54 -9.60 -9.98
CA SER A 39 -0.70 -10.38 -10.05
C SER A 39 -1.92 -9.52 -10.26
N GLU A 40 -2.98 -10.15 -10.76
CA GLU A 40 -4.30 -9.56 -10.95
C GLU A 40 -5.40 -10.57 -10.62
N TYR A 41 -6.62 -10.08 -10.37
CA TYR A 41 -7.77 -10.93 -10.12
C TYR A 41 -8.15 -11.77 -11.34
N ALA A 42 -8.79 -12.91 -11.10
CA ALA A 42 -9.22 -13.86 -12.12
C ALA A 42 -9.99 -13.19 -13.28
N GLY A 43 -9.53 -13.44 -14.50
CA GLY A 43 -10.13 -12.89 -15.71
C GLY A 43 -9.76 -11.44 -16.04
N HIS A 44 -8.85 -10.81 -15.30
CA HIS A 44 -8.37 -9.46 -15.65
C HIS A 44 -7.62 -9.46 -16.99
N PRO A 45 -7.85 -8.47 -17.89
CA PRO A 45 -7.28 -8.46 -19.23
C PRO A 45 -5.75 -8.24 -19.28
N ALA A 46 -5.10 -7.96 -18.16
CA ALA A 46 -3.65 -7.85 -18.06
C ALA A 46 -2.96 -9.19 -17.74
N ILE A 47 -3.71 -10.24 -17.38
CA ILE A 47 -3.12 -11.58 -17.14
C ILE A 47 -2.44 -12.08 -18.41
N GLY A 48 -1.23 -12.61 -18.25
CA GLY A 48 -0.37 -13.07 -19.35
C GLY A 48 0.39 -11.97 -20.08
N LYS A 49 0.10 -10.67 -19.82
CA LYS A 49 0.88 -9.56 -20.39
C LYS A 49 2.13 -9.31 -19.55
N ASP A 50 3.14 -8.74 -20.16
CA ASP A 50 4.36 -8.30 -19.49
C ASP A 50 4.07 -7.15 -18.51
N VAL A 51 4.63 -7.20 -17.30
CA VAL A 51 4.45 -6.17 -16.27
C VAL A 51 4.95 -4.80 -16.74
N GLY A 52 6.10 -4.79 -17.43
CA GLY A 52 6.71 -3.55 -17.90
C GLY A 52 5.96 -2.93 -19.07
N GLU A 53 5.51 -3.73 -20.03
CA GLU A 53 4.66 -3.25 -21.13
C GLU A 53 3.32 -2.71 -20.58
N THR A 54 2.74 -3.38 -19.59
CA THR A 54 1.51 -2.95 -18.93
C THR A 54 1.69 -1.62 -18.19
N ALA A 55 2.86 -1.39 -17.58
CA ALA A 55 3.21 -0.15 -16.90
C ALA A 55 3.76 0.95 -17.82
N GLY A 56 4.11 0.63 -19.08
CA GLY A 56 4.67 1.59 -20.04
C GLY A 56 6.17 1.84 -19.88
N ILE A 57 6.91 0.92 -19.27
CA ILE A 57 8.36 1.00 -18.97
C ILE A 57 9.21 0.04 -19.81
N GLY A 58 8.67 -0.45 -20.93
CA GLY A 58 9.31 -1.44 -21.80
C GLY A 58 9.15 -2.87 -21.29
N THR A 59 9.61 -3.84 -22.08
CA THR A 59 9.49 -5.27 -21.76
C THR A 59 10.43 -5.67 -20.63
N LYS A 60 9.93 -6.37 -19.62
CA LYS A 60 10.69 -6.88 -18.47
C LYS A 60 10.85 -8.41 -18.48
N GLY A 61 10.13 -9.11 -19.37
CA GLY A 61 10.13 -10.57 -19.45
C GLY A 61 9.34 -11.26 -18.33
N ILE A 62 8.49 -10.53 -17.62
CA ILE A 62 7.74 -10.99 -16.44
C ILE A 62 6.25 -10.90 -16.74
N ALA A 63 5.56 -12.04 -16.79
CA ALA A 63 4.13 -12.07 -17.04
C ALA A 63 3.32 -11.78 -15.77
N ILE A 64 2.24 -11.00 -15.90
CA ILE A 64 1.24 -10.82 -14.84
C ILE A 64 0.46 -12.13 -14.70
N VAL A 65 0.38 -12.66 -13.49
CA VAL A 65 -0.30 -13.92 -13.18
C VAL A 65 -1.57 -13.70 -12.37
N GLU A 66 -2.46 -14.68 -12.40
CA GLU A 66 -3.70 -14.66 -11.62
C GLU A 66 -3.48 -15.04 -10.15
N SER A 67 -2.52 -15.94 -9.90
CA SER A 67 -2.25 -16.47 -8.58
C SER A 67 -1.30 -15.58 -7.79
N ILE A 68 -1.73 -15.11 -6.62
CA ILE A 68 -0.86 -14.42 -5.66
C ILE A 68 0.34 -15.32 -5.30
N GLU A 69 0.11 -16.58 -4.97
CA GLU A 69 1.15 -17.52 -4.59
C GLU A 69 2.16 -17.77 -5.73
N GLY A 70 1.68 -17.80 -6.96
CA GLY A 70 2.55 -17.90 -8.15
C GLY A 70 3.42 -16.65 -8.36
N ALA A 71 2.91 -15.48 -8.01
CA ALA A 71 3.66 -14.22 -8.13
C ALA A 71 4.74 -14.08 -7.05
N ILE A 72 4.45 -14.46 -5.80
CA ILE A 72 5.29 -14.17 -4.63
C ILE A 72 6.37 -15.22 -4.32
N ALA A 73 6.48 -16.28 -5.10
CA ALA A 73 7.38 -17.41 -4.83
C ALA A 73 8.84 -16.94 -4.65
N ASP A 74 9.30 -16.03 -5.49
CA ASP A 74 10.68 -15.52 -5.49
C ASP A 74 10.72 -14.00 -5.29
N CYS A 75 10.14 -13.49 -4.18
CA CYS A 75 10.18 -12.09 -3.82
C CYS A 75 10.60 -11.90 -2.36
N ASP A 76 11.00 -10.68 -2.01
CA ASP A 76 11.30 -10.25 -0.64
C ASP A 76 10.14 -9.42 -0.08
N VAL A 77 9.54 -8.58 -0.92
CA VAL A 77 8.51 -7.63 -0.54
C VAL A 77 7.32 -7.70 -1.50
N ILE A 78 6.12 -7.68 -0.93
CA ILE A 78 4.86 -7.57 -1.65
C ILE A 78 4.30 -6.17 -1.41
N ILE A 79 3.83 -5.50 -2.48
CA ILE A 79 3.14 -4.21 -2.39
C ILE A 79 1.69 -4.40 -2.86
N ASP A 80 0.73 -4.05 -2.00
CA ASP A 80 -0.70 -4.21 -2.26
C ASP A 80 -1.49 -2.90 -2.05
N PHE A 81 -2.09 -2.40 -3.15
CA PHE A 81 -2.99 -1.25 -3.21
C PHE A 81 -4.29 -1.65 -3.93
N THR A 82 -4.92 -2.73 -3.50
CA THR A 82 -6.10 -3.30 -4.18
C THR A 82 -7.41 -3.05 -3.42
N THR A 83 -8.04 -4.10 -2.94
CA THR A 83 -9.27 -4.06 -2.13
C THR A 83 -9.05 -4.78 -0.81
N PRO A 84 -9.85 -4.48 0.25
CA PRO A 84 -9.71 -5.16 1.53
C PRO A 84 -9.72 -6.69 1.43
N GLU A 85 -10.61 -7.26 0.62
CA GLU A 85 -10.76 -8.70 0.44
C GLU A 85 -9.51 -9.30 -0.23
N SER A 86 -9.00 -8.64 -1.28
CA SER A 86 -7.77 -9.07 -1.96
C SER A 86 -6.56 -8.98 -1.04
N THR A 87 -6.46 -7.88 -0.29
CA THR A 87 -5.33 -7.67 0.64
C THR A 87 -5.30 -8.70 1.77
N ILE A 88 -6.46 -9.16 2.28
CA ILE A 88 -6.48 -10.25 3.27
C ILE A 88 -5.94 -11.56 2.67
N ASN A 89 -6.29 -11.89 1.43
CA ASN A 89 -5.71 -13.05 0.75
C ASN A 89 -4.19 -12.90 0.55
N THR A 90 -3.74 -11.69 0.19
CA THR A 90 -2.31 -11.34 0.08
C THR A 90 -1.60 -11.48 1.42
N LEU A 91 -2.23 -11.03 2.51
CA LEU A 91 -1.72 -11.14 3.87
C LEU A 91 -1.50 -12.60 4.29
N ASP A 92 -2.49 -13.47 4.05
CA ASP A 92 -2.40 -14.90 4.36
C ASP A 92 -1.26 -15.55 3.58
N ALA A 93 -1.11 -15.22 2.30
CA ALA A 93 -0.01 -15.71 1.48
C ALA A 93 1.35 -15.16 1.96
N ALA A 94 1.43 -13.89 2.34
CA ALA A 94 2.65 -13.28 2.86
C ALA A 94 3.10 -13.96 4.16
N VAL A 95 2.17 -14.19 5.10
CA VAL A 95 2.46 -14.90 6.36
C VAL A 95 2.92 -16.34 6.08
N LYS A 96 2.18 -17.07 5.23
CA LYS A 96 2.51 -18.46 4.88
C LYS A 96 3.93 -18.60 4.30
N HIS A 97 4.37 -17.63 3.51
CA HIS A 97 5.67 -17.65 2.82
C HIS A 97 6.75 -16.79 3.50
N GLY A 98 6.45 -16.17 4.65
CA GLY A 98 7.41 -15.33 5.39
C GLY A 98 7.85 -14.07 4.63
N LYS A 99 6.97 -13.50 3.76
CA LYS A 99 7.29 -12.34 2.92
C LYS A 99 6.94 -11.04 3.63
N SER A 100 7.72 -9.98 3.37
CA SER A 100 7.39 -8.64 3.85
C SER A 100 6.21 -8.06 3.05
N LEU A 101 5.35 -7.26 3.67
CA LEU A 101 4.14 -6.73 3.04
C LEU A 101 3.97 -5.23 3.27
N VAL A 102 3.69 -4.50 2.19
CA VAL A 102 3.33 -3.09 2.22
C VAL A 102 1.86 -2.95 1.78
N ILE A 103 1.01 -2.47 2.67
CA ILE A 103 -0.43 -2.32 2.48
C ILE A 103 -0.78 -0.84 2.38
N GLY A 104 -1.22 -0.42 1.18
CA GLY A 104 -1.78 0.90 0.91
C GLY A 104 -3.29 0.87 0.66
N THR A 105 -3.90 -0.29 0.68
CA THR A 105 -5.35 -0.48 0.60
C THR A 105 -6.03 0.18 1.80
N THR A 106 -7.20 0.76 1.57
CA THR A 106 -8.03 1.43 2.59
C THR A 106 -9.42 0.80 2.66
N GLY A 107 -10.22 1.14 3.68
CA GLY A 107 -11.59 0.67 3.81
C GLY A 107 -11.75 -0.67 4.54
N PHE A 108 -10.76 -1.12 5.28
CA PHE A 108 -10.83 -2.35 6.08
C PHE A 108 -11.84 -2.25 7.22
N SER A 109 -12.54 -3.37 7.50
CA SER A 109 -13.32 -3.55 8.71
C SER A 109 -12.44 -3.63 9.96
N ALA A 110 -13.06 -3.55 11.15
CA ALA A 110 -12.34 -3.70 12.41
C ALA A 110 -11.70 -5.10 12.54
N GLU A 111 -12.36 -6.15 12.06
CA GLU A 111 -11.86 -7.52 12.05
C GLU A 111 -10.65 -7.65 11.14
N GLN A 112 -10.72 -7.09 9.92
CA GLN A 112 -9.61 -7.10 8.97
C GLN A 112 -8.39 -6.36 9.50
N LYS A 113 -8.57 -5.20 10.17
CA LYS A 113 -7.49 -4.48 10.83
C LYS A 113 -6.84 -5.30 11.94
N LYS A 114 -7.61 -6.08 12.72
CA LYS A 114 -7.08 -7.00 13.74
C LYS A 114 -6.25 -8.13 13.09
N SER A 115 -6.71 -8.69 11.97
CA SER A 115 -5.96 -9.70 11.21
C SER A 115 -4.63 -9.14 10.71
N ILE A 116 -4.61 -7.91 10.18
CA ILE A 116 -3.37 -7.22 9.76
C ILE A 116 -2.43 -7.03 10.97
N SER A 117 -2.95 -6.55 12.11
CA SER A 117 -2.14 -6.36 13.32
C SER A 117 -1.54 -7.67 13.84
N HIS A 118 -2.31 -8.75 13.81
CA HIS A 118 -1.81 -10.07 14.21
C HIS A 118 -0.72 -10.60 13.26
N ALA A 119 -0.92 -10.47 11.96
CA ALA A 119 0.07 -10.88 10.97
C ALA A 119 1.40 -10.10 11.10
N ALA A 120 1.33 -8.82 11.47
CA ALA A 120 2.51 -7.98 11.71
C ALA A 120 3.39 -8.45 12.88
N GLU A 121 2.92 -9.39 13.70
CA GLU A 121 3.72 -10.05 14.74
C GLU A 121 4.69 -11.09 14.14
N SER A 122 4.39 -11.61 12.94
CA SER A 122 5.13 -12.70 12.29
C SER A 122 5.89 -12.30 11.03
N ILE A 123 5.49 -11.21 10.36
CA ILE A 123 6.15 -10.69 9.17
C ILE A 123 6.43 -9.19 9.29
N ARG A 124 7.38 -8.67 8.50
CA ARG A 124 7.56 -7.22 8.37
C ARG A 124 6.38 -6.65 7.59
N CYS A 125 5.61 -5.76 8.22
CA CYS A 125 4.42 -5.19 7.61
C CYS A 125 4.41 -3.66 7.77
N VAL A 126 4.18 -2.96 6.66
CA VAL A 126 3.87 -1.53 6.64
C VAL A 126 2.41 -1.38 6.23
N PHE A 127 1.59 -0.83 7.12
CA PHE A 127 0.19 -0.55 6.85
C PHE A 127 -0.10 0.93 7.10
N ALA A 128 -0.41 1.68 6.05
CA ALA A 128 -0.69 3.11 6.15
C ALA A 128 -1.78 3.53 5.15
N PRO A 129 -2.76 4.34 5.60
CA PRO A 129 -3.85 4.83 4.74
C PRO A 129 -3.36 5.87 3.72
N ASN A 130 -2.21 6.47 3.96
CA ASN A 130 -1.57 7.42 3.07
C ASN A 130 -0.05 7.37 3.27
N MET A 131 0.69 7.23 2.19
CA MET A 131 2.17 7.16 2.19
C MET A 131 2.82 8.42 1.60
N SER A 132 2.04 9.47 1.28
CA SER A 132 2.58 10.75 0.87
C SER A 132 3.36 11.40 2.01
N ILE A 133 4.61 11.79 1.75
CA ILE A 133 5.45 12.49 2.73
C ILE A 133 4.75 13.78 3.18
N GLY A 134 4.20 14.58 2.24
CA GLY A 134 3.51 15.83 2.55
C GLY A 134 2.31 15.64 3.45
N VAL A 135 1.50 14.59 3.22
CA VAL A 135 0.35 14.26 4.08
C VAL A 135 0.80 13.82 5.47
N ASN A 136 1.86 13.03 5.58
CA ASN A 136 2.37 12.60 6.89
C ASN A 136 3.01 13.76 7.67
N VAL A 137 3.66 14.72 6.99
CA VAL A 137 4.11 15.98 7.61
C VAL A 137 2.91 16.78 8.10
N LEU A 138 1.84 16.91 7.29
CA LEU A 138 0.61 17.58 7.72
C LEU A 138 0.01 16.92 8.97
N PHE A 139 -0.07 15.61 9.03
CA PHE A 139 -0.55 14.88 10.20
C PHE A 139 0.23 15.23 11.46
N LYS A 140 1.57 15.22 11.37
CA LYS A 140 2.44 15.58 12.49
C LYS A 140 2.22 17.03 12.93
N VAL A 141 2.25 17.97 11.99
CA VAL A 141 2.11 19.40 12.29
C VAL A 141 0.72 19.71 12.86
N ALA A 142 -0.34 19.13 12.30
CA ALA A 142 -1.71 19.35 12.79
C ALA A 142 -1.90 18.85 14.24
N GLY A 143 -1.35 17.69 14.58
CA GLY A 143 -1.35 17.19 15.96
C GLY A 143 -0.59 18.09 16.92
N ASP A 144 0.60 18.55 16.53
CA ASP A 144 1.40 19.46 17.37
C ASP A 144 0.68 20.80 17.58
N VAL A 145 0.09 21.37 16.53
CA VAL A 145 -0.67 22.63 16.62
C VAL A 145 -1.91 22.46 17.51
N ALA A 146 -2.68 21.38 17.31
CA ALA A 146 -3.84 21.09 18.15
C ALA A 146 -3.46 21.00 19.64
N LYS A 147 -2.38 20.30 19.96
CA LYS A 147 -1.86 20.18 21.34
C LYS A 147 -1.45 21.53 21.94
N ILE A 148 -0.81 22.41 21.14
CA ILE A 148 -0.35 23.71 21.62
C ILE A 148 -1.54 24.66 21.88
N LEU A 149 -2.55 24.64 21.00
CA LEU A 149 -3.73 25.50 21.11
C LEU A 149 -4.71 25.02 22.19
N GLY A 150 -4.79 23.71 22.40
CA GLY A 150 -5.61 23.10 23.44
C GLY A 150 -7.12 23.39 23.27
N ASP A 151 -7.84 23.35 24.39
CA ASP A 151 -9.31 23.51 24.43
C ASP A 151 -9.79 24.96 24.19
N ALA A 152 -8.88 25.91 24.01
CA ALA A 152 -9.26 27.29 23.72
C ALA A 152 -9.72 27.51 22.26
N TYR A 153 -9.53 26.49 21.40
CA TYR A 153 -9.87 26.55 19.97
C TYR A 153 -10.73 25.37 19.54
N ASP A 154 -11.70 25.66 18.67
CA ASP A 154 -12.47 24.63 17.99
C ASP A 154 -11.68 24.10 16.78
N VAL A 155 -11.83 22.82 16.49
CA VAL A 155 -11.20 22.17 15.35
C VAL A 155 -12.25 21.54 14.44
N GLU A 156 -12.23 21.93 13.18
CA GLU A 156 -13.10 21.35 12.15
C GLU A 156 -12.24 20.81 10.99
N ILE A 157 -12.66 19.69 10.42
CA ILE A 157 -12.01 19.10 9.24
C ILE A 157 -13.02 19.11 8.10
N VAL A 158 -12.65 19.78 7.01
CA VAL A 158 -13.43 19.82 5.78
C VAL A 158 -12.62 19.17 4.66
N GLU A 159 -13.22 18.22 3.96
CA GLU A 159 -12.60 17.58 2.81
C GLU A 159 -13.45 17.74 1.54
N ALA A 160 -12.81 17.84 0.40
CA ALA A 160 -13.48 17.87 -0.89
C ALA A 160 -12.79 16.89 -1.87
N HIS A 161 -13.59 16.10 -2.56
CA HIS A 161 -13.12 15.10 -3.51
C HIS A 161 -13.94 15.11 -4.80
N HIS A 162 -13.38 14.50 -5.83
CA HIS A 162 -14.11 14.31 -7.09
C HIS A 162 -15.35 13.41 -6.89
N LYS A 163 -16.33 13.53 -7.77
CA LYS A 163 -17.64 12.81 -7.70
C LYS A 163 -17.54 11.27 -7.72
N PHE A 164 -16.40 10.70 -8.08
CA PHE A 164 -16.19 9.24 -8.17
C PHE A 164 -15.63 8.63 -6.87
N LYS A 165 -15.33 9.44 -5.83
CA LYS A 165 -14.89 8.91 -4.54
C LYS A 165 -16.04 8.17 -3.87
N LYS A 166 -15.81 6.93 -3.45
CA LYS A 166 -16.83 6.05 -2.89
C LYS A 166 -16.89 6.08 -1.36
N ASP A 167 -15.74 6.28 -0.72
CA ASP A 167 -15.58 6.35 0.73
C ASP A 167 -15.68 7.81 1.20
N ALA A 168 -16.50 8.03 2.21
CA ALA A 168 -16.60 9.30 2.94
C ALA A 168 -16.95 9.01 4.41
N PRO A 169 -16.21 9.58 5.38
CA PRO A 169 -14.99 10.37 5.18
C PRO A 169 -13.82 9.56 4.61
N SER A 170 -12.84 10.23 3.97
CA SER A 170 -11.66 9.56 3.44
C SER A 170 -10.77 8.98 4.54
N GLY A 171 -10.00 7.94 4.23
CA GLY A 171 -9.02 7.39 5.18
C GLY A 171 -8.03 8.45 5.69
N THR A 172 -7.69 9.43 4.87
CA THR A 172 -6.84 10.56 5.25
C THR A 172 -7.54 11.48 6.26
N ALA A 173 -8.81 11.82 6.04
CA ALA A 173 -9.57 12.66 6.96
C ALA A 173 -9.82 11.94 8.30
N VAL A 174 -10.17 10.65 8.25
CA VAL A 174 -10.30 9.81 9.45
C VAL A 174 -9.00 9.81 10.25
N ARG A 175 -7.86 9.55 9.60
CA ARG A 175 -6.57 9.53 10.29
C ARG A 175 -6.19 10.89 10.88
N LEU A 176 -6.47 11.98 10.17
CA LEU A 176 -6.25 13.33 10.69
C LEU A 176 -7.11 13.61 11.94
N SER A 177 -8.37 13.19 11.92
CA SER A 177 -9.27 13.37 13.08
C SER A 177 -8.82 12.55 14.28
N GLU A 178 -8.38 11.30 14.08
CA GLU A 178 -7.78 10.48 15.15
C GLU A 178 -6.57 11.16 15.78
N ILE A 179 -5.62 11.66 14.96
CA ILE A 179 -4.41 12.32 15.46
C ILE A 179 -4.75 13.58 16.26
N ILE A 180 -5.71 14.38 15.82
CA ILE A 180 -6.13 15.59 16.53
C ILE A 180 -6.84 15.22 17.83
N ALA A 181 -7.74 14.23 17.80
CA ALA A 181 -8.43 13.75 18.99
C ALA A 181 -7.43 13.23 20.03
N ASP A 182 -6.49 12.37 19.63
CA ASP A 182 -5.42 11.87 20.50
C ASP A 182 -4.57 13.01 21.08
N SER A 183 -4.26 14.05 20.28
CA SER A 183 -3.48 15.19 20.72
C SER A 183 -4.20 16.09 21.74
N LEU A 184 -5.52 16.07 21.72
CA LEU A 184 -6.41 16.79 22.63
C LEU A 184 -6.94 15.90 23.78
N GLU A 185 -6.51 14.64 23.86
CA GLU A 185 -6.98 13.65 24.86
C GLU A 185 -8.51 13.44 24.84
N ARG A 186 -9.10 13.41 23.62
CA ARG A 186 -10.56 13.28 23.36
C ARG A 186 -10.91 11.99 22.65
#